data_2ee80b87d58fb489c2ff0b9a73f76f65
#
_entry.id   2ee80b87d58fb489c2ff0b9a73f76f65
#
_cell.length_a   1.000
_cell.length_b   1.000
_cell.length_c   1.000
_cell.angle_alpha   90.00
_cell.angle_beta   90.00
_cell.angle_gamma   90.00
#
_symmetry.space_group_name_H-M   'P 1'
#
loop_
_entity.id
_entity.type
_entity.pdbx_description
1 polymer ?
#
loop_
_entity_poly.entity_id
_entity_poly.type
_entity_poly.pdbx_seq_one_letter_code
_entity_poly.pdbx_strand_id
1 'polypeptide(L)'
;MFKCPYCEFSGKRSEVHRHLAESHGDTLGRRIDEFTGHTFFVVTCPVCGDSYEQVTKKALRDPGFVQEYEFEIRLVVFDLLLYHLQGEHGLGTAE
;
A
#
# COMPACT_ATOMS: atom_id res chain seq x y z
N MET A 1 -0.46 15.12 -13.17
CA MET A 1 0.20 15.10 -11.87
C MET A 1 -0.65 14.31 -10.88
N PHE A 2 -0.02 13.49 -10.09
CA PHE A 2 -0.70 12.66 -9.10
C PHE A 2 -0.65 13.33 -7.72
N LYS A 3 -1.75 13.29 -6.97
CA LYS A 3 -1.80 13.86 -5.63
C LYS A 3 -1.89 12.76 -4.58
N CYS A 4 -1.11 12.88 -3.49
CA CYS A 4 -1.19 11.94 -2.37
C CYS A 4 -2.57 12.02 -1.73
N PRO A 5 -3.25 10.87 -1.52
CA PRO A 5 -4.59 10.89 -0.92
C PRO A 5 -4.60 11.18 0.57
N TYR A 6 -3.44 11.14 1.24
CA TYR A 6 -3.35 11.34 2.68
C TYR A 6 -2.81 12.71 3.09
N CYS A 7 -2.21 13.44 2.15
CA CYS A 7 -1.65 14.77 2.44
C CYS A 7 -1.62 15.61 1.16
N GLU A 8 -0.94 16.75 1.20
CA GLU A 8 -0.91 17.69 0.07
C GLU A 8 0.23 17.44 -0.92
N PHE A 9 1.05 16.41 -0.69
CA PHE A 9 2.14 16.10 -1.61
C PHE A 9 1.59 15.76 -2.99
N SER A 10 2.26 16.27 -4.03
CA SER A 10 1.90 15.96 -5.41
C SER A 10 3.16 15.84 -6.26
N GLY A 11 3.07 15.07 -7.33
CA GLY A 11 4.20 14.82 -8.21
C GLY A 11 3.83 13.75 -9.23
N LYS A 12 4.84 13.13 -9.80
CA LYS A 12 4.63 12.00 -10.71
C LYS A 12 4.13 10.79 -9.92
N ARG A 13 3.48 9.85 -10.62
CA ARG A 13 2.96 8.64 -9.98
C ARG A 13 4.06 7.92 -9.18
N SER A 14 5.25 7.80 -9.75
CA SER A 14 6.38 7.14 -9.08
C SER A 14 6.82 7.88 -7.82
N GLU A 15 6.77 9.19 -7.85
CA GLU A 15 7.12 10.01 -6.68
C GLU A 15 6.10 9.85 -5.56
N VAL A 16 4.81 9.87 -5.90
CA VAL A 16 3.73 9.67 -4.93
C VAL A 16 3.77 8.25 -4.38
N HIS A 17 4.03 7.26 -5.23
CA HIS A 17 4.16 5.86 -4.81
C HIS A 17 5.23 5.69 -3.74
N ARG A 18 6.41 6.24 -3.98
CA ARG A 18 7.51 6.19 -3.01
C ARG A 18 7.18 6.98 -1.74
N HIS A 19 6.57 8.15 -1.90
CA HIS A 19 6.13 9.00 -0.79
C HIS A 19 5.18 8.24 0.13
N LEU A 20 4.21 7.52 -0.43
CA LEU A 20 3.27 6.72 0.35
C LEU A 20 4.01 5.67 1.20
N ALA A 21 4.93 4.95 0.60
CA ALA A 21 5.67 3.92 1.30
C ALA A 21 6.58 4.50 2.40
N GLU A 22 7.17 5.67 2.16
CA GLU A 22 8.07 6.31 3.13
C GLU A 22 7.34 7.04 4.24
N SER A 23 6.26 7.75 3.92
CA SER A 23 5.61 8.68 4.85
C SER A 23 4.28 8.17 5.41
N HIS A 24 3.60 7.27 4.73
CA HIS A 24 2.27 6.79 5.11
C HIS A 24 2.20 5.28 5.34
N GLY A 25 3.34 4.64 5.52
CA GLY A 25 3.38 3.20 5.78
C GLY A 25 2.60 2.77 7.02
N ASP A 26 2.46 3.66 7.98
CA ASP A 26 1.72 3.42 9.21
C ASP A 26 0.19 3.41 9.01
N THR A 27 -0.30 3.86 7.85
CA THR A 27 -1.71 3.76 7.52
C THR A 27 -2.13 2.34 7.12
N LEU A 28 -1.16 1.48 6.82
CA LEU A 28 -1.43 0.09 6.46
C LEU A 28 -1.77 -0.74 7.70
N GLY A 29 -2.84 -1.53 7.61
CA GLY A 29 -3.18 -2.49 8.64
C GLY A 29 -2.43 -3.80 8.42
N ARG A 30 -2.33 -4.59 9.48
CA ARG A 30 -1.77 -5.95 9.43
C ARG A 30 -2.75 -6.92 10.06
N ARG A 31 -2.91 -8.08 9.42
CA ARG A 31 -3.75 -9.15 9.94
C ARG A 31 -3.02 -10.47 9.75
N ILE A 32 -3.05 -11.30 10.77
CA ILE A 32 -2.44 -12.64 10.72
C ILE A 32 -3.58 -13.66 10.69
N ASP A 33 -3.55 -14.57 9.69
CA ASP A 33 -4.49 -15.66 9.59
C ASP A 33 -4.05 -16.77 10.58
N GLU A 34 -4.90 -17.09 11.53
CA GLU A 34 -4.59 -18.07 12.56
C GLU A 34 -4.44 -19.50 12.03
N PHE A 35 -5.10 -19.80 10.91
CA PHE A 35 -5.04 -21.14 10.31
C PHE A 35 -3.79 -21.35 9.47
N THR A 36 -3.43 -20.36 8.66
CA THR A 36 -2.29 -20.47 7.74
C THR A 36 -1.04 -19.77 8.25
N GLY A 37 -1.19 -18.86 9.19
CA GLY A 37 -0.08 -18.04 9.69
C GLY A 37 0.37 -16.95 8.73
N HIS A 38 -0.32 -16.79 7.60
CA HIS A 38 0.04 -15.77 6.63
C HIS A 38 -0.23 -14.36 7.17
N THR A 39 0.64 -13.43 6.83
CA THR A 39 0.46 -12.02 7.19
C THR A 39 -0.19 -11.30 6.02
N PHE A 40 -1.29 -10.60 6.30
CA PHE A 40 -1.99 -9.77 5.30
C PHE A 40 -1.74 -8.30 5.62
N PHE A 41 -1.39 -7.55 4.60
CA PHE A 41 -1.29 -6.10 4.68
C PHE A 41 -2.53 -5.50 4.04
N VAL A 42 -3.18 -4.58 4.76
CA VAL A 42 -4.46 -4.01 4.35
C VAL A 42 -4.26 -2.52 4.05
N VAL A 43 -4.68 -2.10 2.86
CA VAL A 43 -4.70 -0.69 2.47
C VAL A 43 -6.15 -0.26 2.28
N THR A 44 -6.51 0.90 2.82
CA THR A 44 -7.87 1.44 2.70
C THR A 44 -7.84 2.74 1.91
N CYS A 45 -8.69 2.82 0.89
CA CYS A 45 -8.82 4.06 0.11
C CYS A 45 -9.44 5.15 0.97
N PRO A 46 -8.78 6.30 1.16
CA PRO A 46 -9.33 7.38 1.98
C PRO A 46 -10.47 8.14 1.30
N VAL A 47 -10.69 7.91 0.01
CA VAL A 47 -11.75 8.58 -0.75
C VAL A 47 -13.09 7.85 -0.62
N CYS A 48 -13.09 6.52 -0.79
CA CYS A 48 -14.33 5.73 -0.79
C CYS A 48 -14.41 4.69 0.31
N GLY A 49 -13.32 4.42 1.03
CA GLY A 49 -13.31 3.46 2.13
C GLY A 49 -13.10 2.00 1.71
N ASP A 50 -12.95 1.72 0.42
CA ASP A 50 -12.66 0.36 -0.04
C ASP A 50 -11.30 -0.10 0.45
N SER A 51 -11.21 -1.38 0.83
CA SER A 51 -9.97 -1.96 1.35
C SER A 51 -9.46 -3.07 0.45
N TYR A 52 -8.14 -3.19 0.38
CA TYR A 52 -7.47 -4.25 -0.38
C TYR A 52 -6.45 -4.94 0.51
N GLU A 53 -6.29 -6.24 0.34
CA GLU A 53 -5.35 -7.03 1.13
C GLU A 53 -4.28 -7.64 0.23
N GLN A 54 -3.04 -7.63 0.72
CA GLN A 54 -1.92 -8.30 0.08
C GLN A 54 -1.34 -9.32 1.04
N VAL A 55 -1.32 -10.59 0.62
CA VAL A 55 -0.78 -11.67 1.45
C VAL A 55 0.73 -11.75 1.32
N THR A 56 1.41 -12.00 2.45
CA THR A 56 2.85 -12.21 2.50
C THR A 56 3.12 -13.59 3.10
N LYS A 57 3.27 -14.59 2.23
CA LYS A 57 3.44 -15.97 2.65
C LYS A 57 4.79 -16.25 3.30
N LYS A 58 5.85 -15.61 2.81
CA LYS A 58 7.21 -15.83 3.32
C LYS A 58 7.42 -15.35 4.74
N ALA A 59 6.62 -14.39 5.20
CA ALA A 59 6.72 -13.86 6.55
C ALA A 59 6.50 -14.93 7.63
N LEU A 60 5.76 -15.99 7.29
CA LEU A 60 5.50 -17.10 8.20
C LEU A 60 6.77 -17.89 8.52
N ARG A 61 7.61 -18.14 7.50
CA ARG A 61 8.81 -18.98 7.63
C ARG A 61 10.01 -18.22 8.17
N ASP A 62 10.05 -16.93 7.96
CA ASP A 62 11.18 -16.09 8.33
C ASP A 62 10.65 -14.76 8.87
N PRO A 63 10.58 -14.60 10.21
CA PRO A 63 10.12 -13.35 10.80
C PRO A 63 10.95 -12.13 10.39
N GLY A 64 12.24 -12.34 10.06
CA GLY A 64 13.09 -11.26 9.58
C GLY A 64 12.73 -10.78 8.18
N PHE A 65 12.01 -11.59 7.41
CA PHE A 65 11.64 -11.23 6.05
C PHE A 65 10.79 -9.95 6.00
N VAL A 66 9.77 -9.84 6.85
CA VAL A 66 8.91 -8.66 6.87
C VAL A 66 9.73 -7.43 7.25
N GLN A 67 10.60 -7.56 8.25
CA GLN A 67 11.42 -6.45 8.71
C GLN A 67 12.41 -5.98 7.64
N GLU A 68 13.06 -6.93 6.94
CA GLU A 68 14.04 -6.64 5.92
C GLU A 68 13.41 -6.04 4.66
N TYR A 69 12.22 -6.54 4.26
CA TYR A 69 11.56 -6.14 3.02
C TYR A 69 10.31 -5.30 3.24
N GLU A 70 10.17 -4.70 4.41
CA GLU A 70 8.97 -3.94 4.76
C GLU A 70 8.69 -2.80 3.76
N PHE A 71 9.73 -2.11 3.32
CA PHE A 71 9.56 -1.01 2.36
C PHE A 71 9.03 -1.52 1.03
N GLU A 72 9.58 -2.61 0.52
CA GLU A 72 9.14 -3.22 -0.73
C GLU A 72 7.71 -3.74 -0.64
N ILE A 73 7.35 -4.32 0.51
CA ILE A 73 5.97 -4.77 0.76
C ILE A 73 5.02 -3.58 0.74
N ARG A 74 5.39 -2.48 1.37
CA ARG A 74 4.59 -1.24 1.34
C ARG A 74 4.39 -0.73 -0.08
N LEU A 75 5.43 -0.77 -0.90
CA LEU A 75 5.34 -0.36 -2.30
C LEU A 75 4.32 -1.21 -3.07
N VAL A 76 4.34 -2.53 -2.88
CA VAL A 76 3.38 -3.43 -3.55
C VAL A 76 1.95 -3.11 -3.11
N VAL A 77 1.73 -2.93 -1.82
CA VAL A 77 0.39 -2.67 -1.29
C VAL A 77 -0.13 -1.31 -1.76
N PHE A 78 0.70 -0.27 -1.72
CA PHE A 78 0.30 1.05 -2.20
C PHE A 78 0.09 1.11 -3.70
N ASP A 79 0.72 0.21 -4.46
CA ASP A 79 0.46 0.12 -5.89
C ASP A 79 -1.01 -0.26 -6.17
N LEU A 80 -1.57 -1.14 -5.34
CA LEU A 80 -2.99 -1.48 -5.42
C LEU A 80 -3.87 -0.24 -5.20
N LEU A 81 -3.50 0.58 -4.22
CA LEU A 81 -4.23 1.82 -3.95
C LEU A 81 -4.15 2.79 -5.13
N LEU A 82 -2.97 2.95 -5.72
CA LEU A 82 -2.79 3.85 -6.85
C LEU A 82 -3.58 3.40 -8.07
N TYR A 83 -3.63 2.10 -8.36
CA TYR A 83 -4.47 1.58 -9.43
C TYR A 83 -5.95 1.85 -9.17
N HIS A 84 -6.39 1.68 -7.94
CA HIS A 84 -7.75 1.98 -7.57
C HIS A 84 -8.08 3.47 -7.75
N LEU A 85 -7.19 4.35 -7.31
CA LEU A 85 -7.38 5.79 -7.45
C LEU A 85 -7.44 6.22 -8.92
N GLN A 86 -6.62 5.64 -9.76
CA GLN A 86 -6.64 5.94 -11.20
C GLN A 86 -7.89 5.39 -11.88
N GLY A 87 -8.27 4.14 -11.57
CA GLY A 87 -9.39 3.48 -12.22
C GLY A 87 -10.75 3.94 -11.73
N GLU A 88 -10.93 4.08 -10.42
CA GLU A 88 -12.23 4.38 -9.82
C GLU A 88 -12.45 5.87 -9.59
N HIS A 89 -11.41 6.62 -9.33
CA HIS A 89 -11.51 8.05 -9.00
C HIS A 89 -10.89 8.97 -10.04
N GLY A 90 -10.29 8.42 -11.10
CA GLY A 90 -9.70 9.19 -12.17
C GLY A 90 -8.54 10.09 -11.77
N LEU A 91 -7.89 9.81 -10.64
CA LEU A 91 -6.79 10.61 -10.15
C LEU A 91 -5.48 10.26 -10.87
N GLY A 92 -4.69 11.27 -11.18
CA GLY A 92 -3.35 11.07 -11.74
C GLY A 92 -3.31 10.55 -13.17
N THR A 93 -4.38 10.71 -13.94
CA THR A 93 -4.47 10.17 -15.30
C THR A 93 -3.66 10.94 -16.33
N ALA A 94 -3.17 12.10 -15.97
CA ALA A 94 -2.47 12.99 -16.91
C ALA A 94 -0.95 12.82 -16.93
N GLU A 95 -0.44 11.82 -16.27
CA GLU A 95 0.99 11.54 -16.29
C GLU A 95 1.47 10.97 -17.58
#